data_ad839ebfbe4e30aabfcae62c4a6b5a7b
#
_entry.id   ad839ebfbe4e30aabfcae62c4a6b5a7b
#
_cell.length_a   1.000
_cell.length_b   1.000
_cell.length_c   1.000
_cell.angle_alpha   90.00
_cell.angle_beta   90.00
_cell.angle_gamma   90.00
#
_symmetry.space_group_name_H-M   'P 1'
#
loop_
_entity.id
_entity.type
_entity.pdbx_description
1 polymer ?
#
loop_
_entity_poly.entity_id
_entity_poly.type
_entity_poly.pdbx_seq_one_letter_code
_entity_poly.pdbx_strand_id
1 'polypeptide(L)'
;MKKILLFPGAFNPPHNGHAEAVETVLRKESFDELWIVPSGKRDDKTIATSYEDRRAMGNLFVEYLQSKINIPVKLITAELNNIDGKFTHEILKEIKSQPDIDVMQLIGSDGFLDLQKGKLIDSQEKFIVMNRNGYELPKNFSLNENRVIFDGTTQSISSTQIRNMVKNHDIGYKKLVPEKITSFIEGNRLYF
;
A
#
# COMPACT_ATOMS: atom_id res chain seq x y z
N MET A 1 19.29 -13.87 -5.93
CA MET A 1 17.81 -13.79 -5.87
C MET A 1 17.45 -12.37 -5.53
N LYS A 2 16.69 -11.68 -6.37
CA LYS A 2 16.30 -10.29 -6.22
C LYS A 2 15.17 -10.17 -5.19
N LYS A 3 15.37 -9.36 -4.15
CA LYS A 3 14.41 -9.20 -3.05
C LYS A 3 13.50 -8.00 -3.28
N ILE A 4 12.21 -8.23 -3.44
CA ILE A 4 11.21 -7.20 -3.77
C ILE A 4 10.29 -6.96 -2.58
N LEU A 5 10.16 -5.69 -2.16
CA LEU A 5 9.12 -5.24 -1.27
C LEU A 5 7.89 -4.86 -2.11
N LEU A 6 6.82 -5.65 -2.01
CA LEU A 6 5.56 -5.39 -2.70
C LEU A 6 4.59 -4.72 -1.74
N PHE A 7 4.07 -3.56 -2.11
CA PHE A 7 3.14 -2.81 -1.28
C PHE A 7 1.79 -2.63 -1.99
N PRO A 8 0.83 -3.55 -1.75
CA PRO A 8 -0.52 -3.42 -2.27
C PRO A 8 -1.35 -2.46 -1.42
N GLY A 9 -2.27 -1.73 -2.05
CA GLY A 9 -3.16 -0.84 -1.33
C GLY A 9 -4.09 -0.03 -2.23
N ALA A 10 -5.14 0.56 -1.65
CA ALA A 10 -6.06 1.39 -2.43
C ALA A 10 -5.40 2.69 -2.93
N PHE A 11 -4.51 3.29 -2.14
CA PHE A 11 -3.81 4.56 -2.44
C PHE A 11 -4.76 5.65 -2.95
N ASN A 12 -5.87 5.86 -2.25
CA ASN A 12 -6.96 6.76 -2.68
C ASN A 12 -7.33 7.82 -1.61
N PRO A 13 -6.47 8.84 -1.40
CA PRO A 13 -5.15 9.07 -1.99
C PRO A 13 -4.01 8.32 -1.27
N PRO A 14 -2.80 8.23 -1.88
CA PRO A 14 -1.58 7.95 -1.14
C PRO A 14 -1.32 9.05 -0.10
N HIS A 15 -0.70 8.70 1.04
CA HIS A 15 -0.50 9.64 2.14
C HIS A 15 0.80 9.35 2.91
N ASN A 16 1.20 10.27 3.80
CA ASN A 16 2.45 10.18 4.54
C ASN A 16 2.57 8.91 5.39
N GLY A 17 1.46 8.37 5.91
CA GLY A 17 1.48 7.09 6.63
C GLY A 17 1.89 5.90 5.77
N HIS A 18 1.60 5.91 4.46
CA HIS A 18 2.11 4.88 3.54
C HIS A 18 3.63 5.01 3.36
N ALA A 19 4.15 6.23 3.23
CA ALA A 19 5.58 6.46 3.09
C ALA A 19 6.33 6.07 4.37
N GLU A 20 5.81 6.43 5.54
CA GLU A 20 6.39 6.07 6.83
C GLU A 20 6.47 4.54 7.01
N ALA A 21 5.45 3.81 6.58
CA ALA A 21 5.48 2.35 6.60
C ALA A 21 6.65 1.79 5.78
N VAL A 22 6.83 2.28 4.55
CA VAL A 22 7.95 1.91 3.68
C VAL A 22 9.30 2.24 4.33
N GLU A 23 9.48 3.47 4.81
CA GLU A 23 10.72 3.91 5.45
C GLU A 23 11.03 3.07 6.70
N THR A 24 10.00 2.70 7.48
CA THR A 24 10.16 1.87 8.67
C THR A 24 10.66 0.47 8.33
N VAL A 25 10.13 -0.12 7.27
CA VAL A 25 10.57 -1.42 6.78
C VAL A 25 12.02 -1.35 6.29
N LEU A 26 12.34 -0.37 5.44
CA LEU A 26 13.67 -0.24 4.84
C LEU A 26 14.78 0.14 5.85
N ARG A 27 14.43 0.65 7.02
CA ARG A 27 15.40 0.80 8.13
C ARG A 27 15.78 -0.52 8.80
N LYS A 28 14.95 -1.56 8.68
CA LYS A 28 15.12 -2.84 9.37
C LYS A 28 15.49 -3.98 8.44
N GLU A 29 15.05 -3.90 7.20
CA GLU A 29 15.22 -4.95 6.18
C GLU A 29 15.70 -4.35 4.87
N SER A 30 16.55 -5.10 4.15
CA SER A 30 17.08 -4.69 2.83
C SER A 30 16.29 -5.30 1.71
N PHE A 31 15.97 -4.47 0.71
CA PHE A 31 15.30 -4.87 -0.53
C PHE A 31 16.01 -4.25 -1.73
N ASP A 32 15.91 -4.91 -2.89
CA ASP A 32 16.48 -4.40 -4.15
C ASP A 32 15.52 -3.46 -4.88
N GLU A 33 14.22 -3.65 -4.72
CA GLU A 33 13.19 -2.78 -5.30
C GLU A 33 11.95 -2.70 -4.40
N LEU A 34 11.22 -1.58 -4.52
CA LEU A 34 9.87 -1.38 -3.97
C LEU A 34 8.87 -1.32 -5.12
N TRP A 35 7.82 -2.14 -5.04
CA TRP A 35 6.73 -2.15 -6.01
C TRP A 35 5.42 -1.69 -5.35
N ILE A 36 4.91 -0.54 -5.76
CA ILE A 36 3.60 -0.01 -5.34
C ILE A 36 2.54 -0.60 -6.26
N VAL A 37 1.55 -1.28 -5.69
CA VAL A 37 0.48 -1.98 -6.43
C VAL A 37 -0.87 -1.40 -6.02
N PRO A 38 -1.38 -0.38 -6.73
CA PRO A 38 -2.71 0.15 -6.45
C PRO A 38 -3.78 -0.91 -6.78
N SER A 39 -4.65 -1.19 -5.81
CA SER A 39 -5.74 -2.15 -5.98
C SER A 39 -6.69 -1.74 -7.13
N GLY A 40 -7.17 -2.70 -7.87
CA GLY A 40 -8.20 -2.55 -8.88
C GLY A 40 -9.59 -2.26 -8.29
N LYS A 41 -10.63 -2.59 -9.03
CA LYS A 41 -12.01 -2.54 -8.57
C LYS A 41 -12.18 -3.54 -7.42
N ARG A 42 -12.78 -3.09 -6.33
CA ARG A 42 -13.08 -3.93 -5.17
C ARG A 42 -14.59 -3.92 -4.93
N ASP A 43 -15.17 -5.11 -4.74
CA ASP A 43 -16.61 -5.24 -4.48
C ASP A 43 -17.00 -4.75 -3.09
N ASP A 44 -16.04 -4.77 -2.14
CA ASP A 44 -16.24 -4.33 -0.75
C ASP A 44 -16.10 -2.81 -0.55
N LYS A 45 -15.63 -2.06 -1.58
CA LYS A 45 -15.41 -0.60 -1.48
C LYS A 45 -15.75 0.09 -2.79
N THR A 46 -16.71 1.01 -2.74
CA THR A 46 -16.95 1.92 -3.86
C THR A 46 -15.80 2.93 -3.94
N ILE A 47 -14.96 2.80 -4.96
CA ILE A 47 -13.90 3.77 -5.25
C ILE A 47 -14.44 4.71 -6.34
N ALA A 48 -14.88 5.91 -5.93
CA ALA A 48 -15.44 6.91 -6.85
C ALA A 48 -14.38 7.62 -7.71
N THR A 49 -13.11 7.55 -7.30
CA THR A 49 -11.99 8.19 -8.03
C THR A 49 -11.67 7.40 -9.28
N SER A 50 -11.48 8.09 -10.40
CA SER A 50 -11.18 7.47 -11.67
C SER A 50 -9.88 6.67 -11.61
N TYR A 51 -9.78 5.74 -12.53
CA TYR A 51 -8.58 4.96 -12.76
C TYR A 51 -7.37 5.85 -13.10
N GLU A 52 -7.58 6.82 -13.99
CA GLU A 52 -6.56 7.77 -14.45
C GLU A 52 -6.03 8.62 -13.29
N ASP A 53 -6.93 9.12 -12.44
CA ASP A 53 -6.55 9.92 -11.26
C ASP A 53 -5.76 9.09 -10.25
N ARG A 54 -6.16 7.84 -10.01
CA ARG A 54 -5.45 6.95 -9.10
C ARG A 54 -4.08 6.57 -9.63
N ARG A 55 -3.95 6.35 -10.94
CA ARG A 55 -2.67 6.13 -11.60
C ARG A 55 -1.76 7.36 -11.51
N ALA A 56 -2.31 8.56 -11.76
CA ALA A 56 -1.56 9.81 -11.65
C ALA A 56 -1.06 10.02 -10.22
N MET A 57 -1.91 9.88 -9.21
CA MET A 57 -1.50 9.96 -7.80
C MET A 57 -0.46 8.88 -7.44
N GLY A 58 -0.58 7.68 -7.99
CA GLY A 58 0.39 6.60 -7.83
C GLY A 58 1.77 6.99 -8.35
N ASN A 59 1.86 7.59 -9.55
CA ASN A 59 3.11 8.09 -10.12
C ASN A 59 3.73 9.19 -9.25
N LEU A 60 2.93 10.16 -8.79
CA LEU A 60 3.40 11.21 -7.88
C LEU A 60 3.90 10.64 -6.54
N PHE A 61 3.28 9.56 -6.08
CA PHE A 61 3.73 8.88 -4.86
C PHE A 61 5.05 8.13 -5.08
N VAL A 62 5.23 7.49 -6.23
CA VAL A 62 6.52 6.88 -6.62
C VAL A 62 7.62 7.93 -6.66
N GLU A 63 7.40 9.08 -7.29
CA GLU A 63 8.36 10.19 -7.30
C GLU A 63 8.72 10.65 -5.87
N TYR A 64 7.70 10.80 -5.02
CA TYR A 64 7.89 11.18 -3.62
C TYR A 64 8.73 10.16 -2.86
N LEU A 65 8.41 8.86 -2.98
CA LEU A 65 9.19 7.80 -2.34
C LEU A 65 10.62 7.74 -2.88
N GLN A 66 10.81 7.87 -4.20
CA GLN A 66 12.13 7.86 -4.82
C GLN A 66 13.03 9.01 -4.31
N SER A 67 12.45 10.12 -3.87
CA SER A 67 13.20 11.21 -3.23
C SER A 67 13.61 10.92 -1.78
N LYS A 68 13.04 9.86 -1.16
CA LYS A 68 13.22 9.52 0.27
C LYS A 68 14.07 8.27 0.48
N ILE A 69 14.09 7.35 -0.48
CA ILE A 69 14.72 6.04 -0.36
C ILE A 69 15.70 5.77 -1.50
N ASN A 70 16.71 4.91 -1.22
CA ASN A 70 17.82 4.66 -2.15
C ASN A 70 17.64 3.42 -3.04
N ILE A 71 16.46 2.80 -3.03
CA ILE A 71 16.15 1.67 -3.93
C ILE A 71 15.15 2.10 -5.01
N PRO A 72 15.19 1.49 -6.20
CA PRO A 72 14.21 1.78 -7.25
C PRO A 72 12.77 1.55 -6.80
N VAL A 73 11.87 2.49 -7.12
CA VAL A 73 10.43 2.40 -6.85
C VAL A 73 9.69 2.25 -8.17
N LYS A 74 8.78 1.28 -8.25
CA LYS A 74 7.94 1.02 -9.43
C LYS A 74 6.46 1.09 -9.10
N LEU A 75 5.68 1.63 -10.03
CA LEU A 75 4.22 1.54 -10.00
C LEU A 75 3.78 0.36 -10.87
N ILE A 76 3.11 -0.61 -10.27
CA ILE A 76 2.56 -1.78 -10.96
C ILE A 76 1.06 -1.56 -11.13
N THR A 77 0.62 -1.29 -12.34
CA THR A 77 -0.77 -0.93 -12.64
C THR A 77 -1.62 -2.10 -13.14
N ALA A 78 -1.13 -3.32 -13.04
CA ALA A 78 -1.82 -4.51 -13.54
C ALA A 78 -3.22 -4.68 -12.95
N GLU A 79 -3.40 -4.46 -11.63
CA GLU A 79 -4.73 -4.49 -11.02
C GLU A 79 -5.59 -3.30 -11.42
N LEU A 80 -5.00 -2.13 -11.56
CA LEU A 80 -5.73 -0.95 -11.99
C LEU A 80 -6.29 -1.10 -13.40
N ASN A 81 -5.52 -1.68 -14.32
CA ASN A 81 -5.88 -1.85 -15.72
C ASN A 81 -6.90 -2.97 -15.92
N ASN A 82 -7.17 -3.76 -14.90
CA ASN A 82 -7.90 -4.99 -15.05
C ASN A 82 -9.38 -4.80 -14.68
N ILE A 83 -10.20 -4.65 -15.72
CA ILE A 83 -11.66 -4.60 -15.62
C ILE A 83 -12.22 -5.93 -15.06
N ASP A 84 -11.48 -7.03 -15.22
CA ASP A 84 -11.89 -8.39 -14.88
C ASP A 84 -11.46 -8.85 -13.47
N GLY A 85 -10.89 -7.96 -12.66
CA GLY A 85 -10.65 -8.23 -11.24
C GLY A 85 -9.49 -9.15 -10.90
N LYS A 86 -8.36 -9.08 -11.65
CA LYS A 86 -7.13 -9.72 -11.16
C LYS A 86 -6.70 -9.10 -9.84
N PHE A 87 -6.62 -9.92 -8.82
CA PHE A 87 -6.21 -9.51 -7.49
C PHE A 87 -4.69 -9.61 -7.31
N THR A 88 -4.15 -8.95 -6.29
CA THR A 88 -2.72 -8.99 -5.92
C THR A 88 -2.14 -10.42 -5.93
N HIS A 89 -2.92 -11.42 -5.53
CA HIS A 89 -2.46 -12.82 -5.48
C HIS A 89 -2.14 -13.43 -6.87
N GLU A 90 -2.81 -12.99 -7.93
CA GLU A 90 -2.52 -13.45 -9.30
C GLU A 90 -1.25 -12.81 -9.83
N ILE A 91 -1.07 -11.51 -9.55
CA ILE A 91 0.19 -10.79 -9.84
C ILE A 91 1.35 -11.47 -9.10
N LEU A 92 1.13 -11.84 -7.84
CA LEU A 92 2.12 -12.57 -7.06
C LEU A 92 2.48 -13.93 -7.64
N LYS A 93 1.51 -14.70 -8.17
CA LYS A 93 1.79 -15.97 -8.86
C LYS A 93 2.67 -15.77 -10.08
N GLU A 94 2.38 -14.76 -10.89
CA GLU A 94 3.18 -14.43 -12.08
C GLU A 94 4.61 -14.02 -11.69
N ILE A 95 4.78 -13.24 -10.64
CA ILE A 95 6.10 -12.82 -10.15
C ILE A 95 6.88 -14.00 -9.56
N LYS A 96 6.24 -14.82 -8.72
CA LYS A 96 6.86 -15.98 -8.08
C LYS A 96 7.24 -17.10 -9.05
N SER A 97 6.65 -17.12 -10.25
CA SER A 97 7.08 -18.05 -11.31
C SER A 97 8.48 -17.74 -11.87
N GLN A 98 9.03 -16.57 -11.53
CA GLN A 98 10.39 -16.17 -11.92
C GLN A 98 11.38 -16.70 -10.88
N PRO A 99 12.34 -17.58 -11.28
CA PRO A 99 13.16 -18.35 -10.33
C PRO A 99 14.10 -17.50 -9.46
N ASP A 100 14.39 -16.28 -9.86
CA ASP A 100 15.37 -15.41 -9.19
C ASP A 100 14.76 -14.27 -8.39
N ILE A 101 13.45 -14.34 -8.08
CA ILE A 101 12.74 -13.29 -7.34
C ILE A 101 12.23 -13.81 -5.99
N ASP A 102 12.53 -13.08 -4.92
CA ASP A 102 11.94 -13.23 -3.59
C ASP A 102 11.03 -12.03 -3.29
N VAL A 103 9.75 -12.26 -3.04
CA VAL A 103 8.76 -11.20 -2.80
C VAL A 103 8.26 -11.26 -1.37
N MET A 104 8.26 -10.10 -0.71
CA MET A 104 7.66 -9.90 0.60
C MET A 104 6.61 -8.79 0.53
N GLN A 105 5.39 -9.06 1.01
CA GLN A 105 4.28 -8.11 0.96
C GLN A 105 4.25 -7.23 2.21
N LEU A 106 4.27 -5.92 2.02
CA LEU A 106 4.00 -4.95 3.08
C LEU A 106 2.49 -4.73 3.18
N ILE A 107 1.90 -5.02 4.33
CA ILE A 107 0.45 -4.90 4.56
C ILE A 107 0.16 -4.36 5.97
N GLY A 108 -0.91 -3.58 6.12
CA GLY A 108 -1.42 -3.22 7.44
C GLY A 108 -2.10 -4.41 8.13
N SER A 109 -2.10 -4.42 9.45
CA SER A 109 -2.73 -5.50 10.24
C SER A 109 -4.23 -5.65 9.96
N ASP A 110 -4.94 -4.55 9.65
CA ASP A 110 -6.33 -4.57 9.20
C ASP A 110 -6.52 -5.42 7.93
N GLY A 111 -5.73 -5.13 6.88
CA GLY A 111 -5.78 -5.87 5.62
C GLY A 111 -5.30 -7.31 5.76
N PHE A 112 -4.29 -7.57 6.60
CA PHE A 112 -3.81 -8.91 6.86
C PHE A 112 -4.87 -9.78 7.55
N LEU A 113 -5.58 -9.23 8.55
CA LEU A 113 -6.67 -9.93 9.23
C LEU A 113 -7.85 -10.23 8.28
N ASP A 114 -8.14 -9.32 7.34
CA ASP A 114 -9.19 -9.56 6.32
C ASP A 114 -8.79 -10.70 5.37
N LEU A 115 -7.54 -10.73 4.89
CA LEU A 115 -7.02 -11.84 4.07
C LEU A 115 -7.09 -13.17 4.83
N GLN A 116 -6.72 -13.16 6.12
CA GLN A 116 -6.75 -14.35 6.96
C GLN A 116 -8.17 -14.88 7.15
N LYS A 117 -9.13 -14.00 7.45
CA LYS A 117 -10.56 -14.37 7.58
C LYS A 117 -11.11 -14.94 6.27
N GLY A 118 -10.73 -14.36 5.14
CA GLY A 118 -11.11 -14.82 3.81
C GLY A 118 -10.40 -16.10 3.36
N LYS A 119 -9.45 -16.65 4.15
CA LYS A 119 -8.60 -17.80 3.77
C LYS A 119 -7.84 -17.58 2.45
N LEU A 120 -7.45 -16.33 2.20
CA LEU A 120 -6.79 -15.90 0.96
C LEU A 120 -5.27 -15.91 1.07
N ILE A 121 -4.71 -16.34 2.20
CA ILE A 121 -3.26 -16.41 2.43
C ILE A 121 -2.75 -17.79 2.05
N ASP A 122 -1.87 -17.84 1.05
CA ASP A 122 -1.08 -19.04 0.75
C ASP A 122 0.03 -19.21 1.82
N SER A 123 0.33 -20.47 2.18
CA SER A 123 1.39 -20.82 3.13
C SER A 123 2.78 -20.35 2.70
N GLN A 124 2.99 -20.18 1.39
CA GLN A 124 4.26 -19.73 0.81
C GLN A 124 4.38 -18.19 0.72
N GLU A 125 3.33 -17.46 1.08
CA GLU A 125 3.38 -16.01 1.01
C GLU A 125 4.11 -15.40 2.21
N LYS A 126 5.01 -14.46 1.91
CA LYS A 126 5.80 -13.73 2.90
C LYS A 126 5.19 -12.35 3.14
N PHE A 127 5.02 -12.00 4.41
CA PHE A 127 4.41 -10.74 4.81
C PHE A 127 5.27 -9.96 5.79
N ILE A 128 5.30 -8.65 5.60
CA ILE A 128 5.63 -7.68 6.64
C ILE A 128 4.32 -7.03 7.05
N VAL A 129 3.91 -7.26 8.29
CA VAL A 129 2.64 -6.73 8.81
C VAL A 129 2.92 -5.53 9.70
N MET A 130 2.40 -4.36 9.31
CA MET A 130 2.48 -3.14 10.12
C MET A 130 1.27 -3.07 11.04
N ASN A 131 1.51 -3.09 12.36
CA ASN A 131 0.43 -2.90 13.33
C ASN A 131 -0.23 -1.54 13.14
N ARG A 132 -1.56 -1.54 13.17
CA ARG A 132 -2.38 -0.32 13.15
C ARG A 132 -3.21 -0.24 14.42
N ASN A 133 -3.35 0.98 14.95
CA ASN A 133 -4.19 1.23 16.12
C ASN A 133 -5.62 0.70 15.90
N GLY A 134 -6.11 -0.09 16.84
CA GLY A 134 -7.42 -0.74 16.78
C GLY A 134 -7.48 -2.06 16.00
N TYR A 135 -6.35 -2.50 15.42
CA TYR A 135 -6.20 -3.75 14.68
C TYR A 135 -4.90 -4.47 15.06
N GLU A 136 -4.50 -4.37 16.33
CA GLU A 136 -3.28 -5.00 16.81
C GLU A 136 -3.40 -6.53 16.68
N LEU A 137 -2.36 -7.14 16.16
CA LEU A 137 -2.28 -8.59 16.13
C LEU A 137 -2.09 -9.13 17.56
N PRO A 138 -2.70 -10.28 17.90
CA PRO A 138 -2.48 -10.90 19.21
C PRO A 138 -1.00 -11.12 19.48
N LYS A 139 -0.53 -10.87 20.72
CA LYS A 139 0.88 -11.04 21.12
C LYS A 139 1.39 -12.48 20.93
N ASN A 140 0.51 -13.46 20.94
CA ASN A 140 0.79 -14.88 20.68
C ASN A 140 0.53 -15.29 19.23
N PHE A 141 0.38 -14.31 18.32
CA PHE A 141 0.23 -14.61 16.89
C PHE A 141 1.49 -15.35 16.44
N SER A 142 1.31 -16.60 16.02
CA SER A 142 2.41 -17.46 15.57
C SER A 142 2.98 -16.92 14.28
N LEU A 143 4.12 -16.25 14.41
CA LEU A 143 4.94 -15.86 13.27
C LEU A 143 5.77 -17.08 12.90
N ASN A 144 5.62 -17.53 11.68
CA ASN A 144 6.62 -18.39 11.07
C ASN A 144 7.68 -17.52 10.38
N GLU A 145 8.77 -18.12 9.93
CA GLU A 145 9.86 -17.45 9.22
C GLU A 145 9.43 -16.62 7.99
N ASN A 146 8.21 -16.81 7.50
CA ASN A 146 7.63 -16.09 6.37
C ASN A 146 6.81 -14.85 6.79
N ARG A 147 6.73 -14.52 8.08
CA ARG A 147 5.89 -13.42 8.58
C ARG A 147 6.61 -12.62 9.65
N VAL A 148 6.84 -11.34 9.37
CA VAL A 148 7.48 -10.42 10.30
C VAL A 148 6.47 -9.35 10.70
N ILE A 149 6.29 -9.12 12.00
CA ILE A 149 5.48 -7.99 12.50
C ILE A 149 6.40 -6.85 12.84
N PHE A 150 6.10 -5.67 12.35
CA PHE A 150 6.71 -4.44 12.81
C PHE A 150 5.73 -3.66 13.67
N ASP A 151 6.11 -3.44 14.91
CA ASP A 151 5.49 -2.41 15.74
C ASP A 151 5.99 -1.05 15.24
N GLY A 152 5.31 -0.56 14.24
CA GLY A 152 5.44 0.80 13.79
C GLY A 152 4.13 1.48 14.12
N THR A 153 4.11 2.40 15.05
CA THR A 153 3.05 3.37 15.18
C THR A 153 3.15 4.30 13.98
N THR A 154 2.79 3.77 12.80
CA THR A 154 2.46 4.67 11.69
C THR A 154 1.33 5.53 12.22
N GLN A 155 1.48 6.84 12.08
CA GLN A 155 0.42 7.78 12.42
C GLN A 155 -0.90 7.19 11.92
N SER A 156 -1.96 7.28 12.72
CA SER A 156 -3.29 6.71 12.39
C SER A 156 -3.97 7.49 11.25
N ILE A 157 -3.21 7.68 10.16
CA ILE A 157 -3.67 8.34 8.93
C ILE A 157 -4.35 7.31 8.04
N SER A 158 -5.56 7.63 7.57
CA SER A 158 -6.24 6.81 6.57
C SER A 158 -6.69 7.64 5.37
N SER A 159 -6.70 7.01 4.19
CA SER A 159 -7.23 7.66 2.98
C SER A 159 -8.70 8.08 3.16
N THR A 160 -9.49 7.33 3.94
CA THR A 160 -10.88 7.69 4.25
C THR A 160 -10.97 8.97 5.07
N GLN A 161 -10.12 9.11 6.10
CA GLN A 161 -10.03 10.35 6.87
C GLN A 161 -9.68 11.54 5.96
N ILE A 162 -8.68 11.39 5.10
CA ILE A 162 -8.26 12.45 4.17
C ILE A 162 -9.41 12.85 3.24
N ARG A 163 -10.12 11.90 2.63
CA ARG A 163 -11.28 12.20 1.78
C ARG A 163 -12.37 12.94 2.53
N ASN A 164 -12.65 12.55 3.78
CA ASN A 164 -13.64 13.25 4.61
C ASN A 164 -13.18 14.67 4.96
N MET A 165 -11.90 14.89 5.25
CA MET A 165 -11.37 16.24 5.51
C MET A 165 -11.51 17.12 4.27
N VAL A 166 -11.16 16.62 3.07
CA VAL A 166 -11.33 17.37 1.81
C VAL A 166 -12.80 17.72 1.59
N LYS A 167 -13.71 16.75 1.72
CA LYS A 167 -15.16 16.95 1.58
C LYS A 167 -15.71 18.00 2.54
N ASN A 168 -15.14 18.09 3.74
CA ASN A 168 -15.54 19.06 4.76
C ASN A 168 -14.73 20.37 4.70
N HIS A 169 -13.94 20.57 3.64
CA HIS A 169 -13.07 21.75 3.47
C HIS A 169 -12.07 21.96 4.61
N ASP A 170 -11.70 20.90 5.33
CA ASP A 170 -10.66 20.93 6.35
C ASP A 170 -9.28 20.88 5.71
N ILE A 171 -8.60 22.02 5.63
CA ILE A 171 -7.28 22.16 5.02
C ILE A 171 -6.18 21.39 5.76
N GLY A 172 -6.44 20.88 6.95
CA GLY A 172 -5.49 20.06 7.73
C GLY A 172 -5.01 18.81 6.98
N TYR A 173 -5.79 18.31 6.01
CA TYR A 173 -5.40 17.17 5.19
C TYR A 173 -4.09 17.39 4.42
N LYS A 174 -3.75 18.63 4.08
CA LYS A 174 -2.52 18.99 3.35
C LYS A 174 -1.24 18.56 4.08
N LYS A 175 -1.28 18.48 5.42
CA LYS A 175 -0.16 18.00 6.24
C LYS A 175 -0.01 16.48 6.22
N LEU A 176 -1.06 15.77 5.81
CA LEU A 176 -1.12 14.30 5.82
C LEU A 176 -0.75 13.69 4.48
N VAL A 177 -0.65 14.50 3.43
CA VAL A 177 -0.46 14.08 2.04
C VAL A 177 0.78 14.77 1.45
N PRO A 178 1.60 14.07 0.62
CA PRO A 178 2.68 14.72 -0.09
C PRO A 178 2.21 15.92 -0.94
N GLU A 179 2.99 16.99 -0.98
CA GLU A 179 2.63 18.27 -1.58
C GLU A 179 2.13 18.15 -3.03
N LYS A 180 2.83 17.39 -3.89
CA LYS A 180 2.43 17.19 -5.29
C LYS A 180 1.07 16.50 -5.41
N ILE A 181 0.78 15.55 -4.51
CA ILE A 181 -0.52 14.84 -4.47
C ILE A 181 -1.60 15.80 -3.96
N THR A 182 -1.29 16.64 -2.97
CA THR A 182 -2.20 17.71 -2.51
C THR A 182 -2.59 18.63 -3.65
N SER A 183 -1.61 19.14 -4.40
CA SER A 183 -1.84 19.99 -5.58
C SER A 183 -2.67 19.29 -6.66
N PHE A 184 -2.44 17.99 -6.88
CA PHE A 184 -3.23 17.19 -7.81
C PHE A 184 -4.69 17.04 -7.37
N ILE A 185 -4.94 16.78 -6.07
CA ILE A 185 -6.30 16.70 -5.48
C ILE A 185 -7.05 18.01 -5.70
N GLU A 186 -6.40 19.15 -5.42
CA GLU A 186 -7.01 20.48 -5.58
C GLU A 186 -7.28 20.83 -7.04
N GLY A 187 -6.26 20.63 -7.91
CA GLY A 187 -6.36 20.96 -9.34
C GLY A 187 -7.43 20.16 -10.07
N ASN A 188 -7.67 18.91 -9.68
CA ASN A 188 -8.68 18.05 -10.28
C ASN A 188 -9.98 17.97 -9.45
N ARG A 189 -10.10 18.74 -8.38
CA ARG A 189 -11.26 18.76 -7.48
C ARG A 189 -11.68 17.38 -6.98
N LEU A 190 -10.70 16.54 -6.66
CA LEU A 190 -10.96 15.21 -6.15
C LEU A 190 -11.46 15.27 -4.71
N TYR A 191 -12.48 14.50 -4.41
CA TYR A 191 -13.08 14.34 -3.07
C TYR A 191 -13.86 15.57 -2.55
N PHE A 192 -14.02 16.65 -3.35
CA PHE A 192 -14.80 17.82 -3.00
C PHE A 192 -16.30 17.60 -3.11
#